data_d88858e00079a0a25830f9d9a632d380
#
_entry.id   d88858e00079a0a25830f9d9a632d380
#
_cell.length_a   1.000
_cell.length_b   1.000
_cell.length_c   1.000
_cell.angle_alpha   90.00
_cell.angle_beta   90.00
_cell.angle_gamma   90.00
#
_symmetry.space_group_name_H-M   'P 1'
#
loop_
_entity.id
_entity.type
_entity.pdbx_description
1 polymer ?
#
loop_
_entity_poly.entity_id
_entity_poly.type
_entity_poly.pdbx_seq_one_letter_code
_entity_poly.pdbx_strand_id
1 'polypeptide(L)'
;MSQKKSAPRGAEKNLIEANVNTVDSEGVCFLDVRKNDTERLRVHLREYKGRMYIDCRVWFLTPDGSYKPSSKGLMLKPSDIPSLAGAMSDAAAANDPKGVI
;
A
#
# COMPACT_ATOMS: atom_id res chain seq x y z
N MET A 1 4.06 21.67 -5.46
CA MET A 1 4.10 21.46 -5.33
C MET A 1 3.96 20.97 -4.83
N SER A 2 4.08 20.80 -4.83
CA SER A 2 4.12 20.37 -4.52
C SER A 2 3.90 19.83 -3.92
N GLN A 3 3.99 19.71 -3.74
CA GLN A 3 3.94 19.34 -3.32
C GLN A 3 3.62 18.85 -2.77
N LYS A 4 3.68 18.87 -2.69
CA LYS A 4 3.57 18.47 -2.26
C LYS A 4 3.23 18.15 -1.53
N LYS A 5 3.24 18.16 -1.40
CA LYS A 5 3.12 17.88 -0.84
C LYS A 5 2.81 17.59 0.00
N SER A 6 2.79 17.55 0.18
CA SER A 6 2.71 17.30 0.79
C SER A 6 2.49 16.97 1.68
N ALA A 7 2.58 16.90 2.04
CA ALA A 7 2.70 16.61 2.77
C ALA A 7 2.40 16.44 3.65
N PRO A 8 2.28 16.37 3.83
CA PRO A 8 2.26 16.09 4.69
C PRO A 8 2.05 15.77 5.55
N ARG A 9 2.11 15.78 5.85
CA ARG A 9 2.08 15.36 6.35
C ARG A 9 2.48 14.94 7.26
N GLY A 10 2.83 14.98 7.63
CA GLY A 10 3.47 14.57 8.12
C GLY A 10 3.50 13.68 8.72
N ALA A 11 3.24 13.47 9.22
CA ALA A 11 3.43 12.60 9.61
C ALA A 11 3.65 11.81 9.04
N GLU A 12 3.60 12.01 8.52
CA GLU A 12 3.89 11.39 7.84
C GLU A 12 4.94 11.13 7.82
N LYS A 13 5.83 11.27 8.33
CA LYS A 13 6.93 11.08 8.27
C LYS A 13 7.50 9.86 8.61
N ASN A 14 7.28 9.31 9.43
CA ASN A 14 7.76 8.08 9.77
C ASN A 14 7.34 7.06 8.84
N LEU A 15 6.57 7.47 7.97
CA LEU A 15 6.14 6.62 6.93
C LEU A 15 6.89 6.90 5.72
N ILE A 16 8.18 7.17 5.84
CA ILE A 16 8.96 7.49 4.76
C ILE A 16 8.92 6.58 3.67
N GLU A 17 8.91 5.31 3.93
CA GLU A 17 8.94 4.38 2.85
C GLU A 17 7.62 4.20 2.23
N ALA A 18 6.64 4.91 2.61
CA ALA A 18 5.37 4.71 2.12
C ALA A 18 5.12 5.42 0.85
N ASN A 19 5.00 5.79 0.07
CA ASN A 19 4.64 6.56 -1.08
C ASN A 19 5.79 6.78 -1.96
N VAL A 20 6.32 5.72 -2.48
CA VAL A 20 7.53 5.79 -3.21
C VAL A 20 7.38 6.02 -4.68
N ASN A 21 6.23 5.81 -5.27
CA ASN A 21 5.98 6.05 -6.69
C ASN A 21 7.08 5.52 -7.60
N THR A 22 7.64 4.38 -7.26
CA THR A 22 8.67 3.79 -8.09
C THR A 22 8.05 2.82 -9.06
N VAL A 23 8.67 2.69 -10.22
CA VAL A 23 8.22 1.75 -11.23
C VAL A 23 9.07 0.50 -11.15
N ASP A 24 8.46 -0.65 -11.06
CA ASP A 24 9.18 -1.91 -11.08
C ASP A 24 8.42 -2.88 -11.98
N SER A 25 8.81 -4.15 -11.96
CA SER A 25 8.22 -5.13 -12.86
C SER A 25 6.73 -5.35 -12.60
N GLU A 26 6.24 -4.93 -11.44
CA GLU A 26 4.85 -5.12 -11.06
C GLU A 26 4.01 -3.86 -11.25
N GLY A 27 4.56 -2.81 -11.83
CA GLY A 27 3.85 -1.57 -12.06
C GLY A 27 4.43 -0.41 -11.28
N VAL A 28 3.59 0.55 -10.93
CA VAL A 28 4.03 1.71 -10.15
C VAL A 28 3.68 1.47 -8.70
N CYS A 29 4.68 1.54 -7.84
CA CYS A 29 4.48 1.29 -6.42
C CYS A 29 4.12 2.57 -5.68
N PHE A 30 2.99 2.57 -5.00
CA PHE A 30 2.50 3.72 -4.26
C PHE A 30 2.63 3.57 -2.75
N LEU A 31 2.78 2.35 -2.26
CA LEU A 31 2.96 2.11 -0.84
C LEU A 31 3.92 0.96 -0.67
N ASP A 32 4.86 1.10 0.23
CA ASP A 32 5.81 0.04 0.55
C ASP A 32 6.16 0.19 2.01
N VAL A 33 5.50 -0.60 2.86
CA VAL A 33 5.73 -0.52 4.30
C VAL A 33 6.11 -1.89 4.85
N ARG A 34 6.92 -1.87 5.88
CA ARG A 34 7.34 -3.08 6.53
C ARG A 34 6.19 -3.67 7.31
N LYS A 35 5.94 -4.96 7.11
CA LYS A 35 4.92 -5.67 7.85
C LYS A 35 5.57 -6.42 9.03
N ASN A 36 6.69 -7.06 8.76
CA ASN A 36 7.50 -7.71 9.79
C ASN A 36 8.90 -7.92 9.21
N ASP A 37 9.73 -8.72 9.85
CA ASP A 37 11.13 -8.88 9.44
C ASP A 37 11.30 -9.43 8.04
N THR A 38 10.34 -10.19 7.55
CA THR A 38 10.46 -10.85 6.27
C THR A 38 9.37 -10.51 5.28
N GLU A 39 8.46 -9.61 5.66
CA GLU A 39 7.34 -9.26 4.78
C GLU A 39 7.13 -7.77 4.69
N ARG A 40 6.68 -7.34 3.53
CA ARG A 40 6.30 -5.95 3.29
C ARG A 40 4.92 -5.92 2.69
N LEU A 41 4.20 -4.84 2.94
CA LEU A 41 2.91 -4.62 2.31
C LEU A 41 3.11 -3.58 1.23
N ARG A 42 2.77 -3.91 0.01
CA ARG A 42 2.93 -2.99 -1.12
C ARG A 42 1.63 -2.80 -1.87
N VAL A 43 1.45 -1.59 -2.37
CA VAL A 43 0.31 -1.25 -3.21
C VAL A 43 0.86 -0.75 -4.52
N HIS A 44 0.46 -1.41 -5.60
CA HIS A 44 0.89 -1.08 -6.96
C HIS A 44 -0.28 -0.73 -7.84
N LEU A 45 -0.05 0.16 -8.78
CA LEU A 45 -0.97 0.37 -9.88
C LEU A 45 -0.43 -0.45 -11.02
N ARG A 46 -1.19 -1.42 -11.50
CA ARG A 46 -0.75 -2.37 -12.51
C ARG A 46 -1.71 -2.42 -13.68
N GLU A 47 -1.17 -2.72 -14.83
CA GLU A 47 -1.98 -3.00 -15.99
C GLU A 47 -2.04 -4.51 -16.21
N TYR A 48 -3.22 -5.03 -16.49
CA TYR A 48 -3.40 -6.44 -16.78
C TYR A 48 -4.45 -6.56 -17.85
N LYS A 49 -4.04 -7.10 -19.00
CA LYS A 49 -4.93 -7.28 -20.17
C LYS A 49 -5.65 -5.99 -20.57
N GLY A 50 -4.91 -4.90 -20.59
CA GLY A 50 -5.43 -3.62 -21.02
C GLY A 50 -6.24 -2.85 -19.98
N ARG A 51 -6.32 -3.36 -18.77
CA ARG A 51 -7.07 -2.69 -17.71
C ARG A 51 -6.16 -2.38 -16.55
N MET A 52 -6.46 -1.30 -15.85
CA MET A 52 -5.68 -0.91 -14.70
C MET A 52 -6.29 -1.47 -13.43
N TYR A 53 -5.43 -1.94 -12.54
CA TYR A 53 -5.84 -2.48 -11.25
C TYR A 53 -4.95 -1.94 -10.14
N ILE A 54 -5.51 -1.92 -8.93
CA ILE A 54 -4.74 -1.62 -7.74
C ILE A 54 -4.43 -2.97 -7.10
N ASP A 55 -3.15 -3.27 -6.95
CA ASP A 55 -2.72 -4.55 -6.38
C ASP A 55 -2.19 -4.28 -4.97
N CYS A 56 -2.94 -4.70 -3.97
CA CYS A 56 -2.55 -4.57 -2.57
C CYS A 56 -2.12 -5.94 -2.10
N ARG A 57 -0.84 -6.12 -1.82
CA ARG A 57 -0.29 -7.47 -1.64
C ARG A 57 0.86 -7.49 -0.65
N VAL A 58 0.99 -8.64 0.02
CA VAL A 58 2.14 -8.91 0.86
C VAL A 58 3.26 -9.43 -0.03
N TRP A 59 4.46 -8.90 0.17
CA TRP A 59 5.67 -9.35 -0.53
C TRP A 59 6.57 -9.98 0.51
N PHE A 60 7.24 -11.06 0.13
CA PHE A 60 8.08 -11.79 1.07
C PHE A 60 9.54 -11.76 0.65
N LEU A 61 10.41 -11.83 1.66
CA LEU A 61 11.84 -11.81 1.45
C LEU A 61 12.31 -13.18 0.99
N THR A 62 13.07 -13.22 -0.11
CA THR A 62 13.61 -14.46 -0.61
C THR A 62 15.04 -14.64 -0.12
N PRO A 63 15.60 -15.85 -0.26
CA PRO A 63 16.96 -16.10 0.23
C PRO A 63 18.02 -15.21 -0.40
N ASP A 64 17.78 -14.70 -1.61
CA ASP A 64 18.76 -13.84 -2.26
C ASP A 64 18.65 -12.38 -1.82
N GLY A 65 17.79 -12.09 -0.84
CA GLY A 65 17.67 -10.74 -0.32
C GLY A 65 16.69 -9.84 -1.04
N SER A 66 15.99 -10.36 -2.05
CA SER A 66 14.99 -9.56 -2.75
C SER A 66 13.60 -9.88 -2.23
N TYR A 67 12.63 -9.03 -2.56
CA TYR A 67 11.24 -9.26 -2.18
C TYR A 67 10.44 -9.66 -3.41
N LYS A 68 9.55 -10.61 -3.24
CA LYS A 68 8.68 -11.09 -4.32
C LYS A 68 7.23 -11.09 -3.87
N PRO A 69 6.30 -10.91 -4.80
CA PRO A 69 4.88 -10.89 -4.43
C PRO A 69 4.41 -12.29 -4.02
N SER A 70 3.58 -12.33 -3.00
CA SER A 70 3.00 -13.57 -2.53
C SER A 70 1.58 -13.69 -3.07
N SER A 71 0.92 -14.79 -2.70
CA SER A 71 -0.48 -14.98 -3.07
C SER A 71 -1.42 -14.21 -2.13
N LYS A 72 -0.88 -13.60 -1.08
CA LYS A 72 -1.70 -12.88 -0.10
C LYS A 72 -1.93 -11.46 -0.58
N GLY A 73 -3.00 -11.25 -1.29
CA GLY A 73 -3.29 -9.92 -1.80
C GLY A 73 -4.57 -9.88 -2.60
N LEU A 74 -4.90 -8.67 -3.03
CA LEU A 74 -6.13 -8.40 -3.76
C LEU A 74 -5.82 -7.53 -4.96
N MET A 75 -6.50 -7.83 -6.06
CA MET A 75 -6.50 -6.98 -7.25
C MET A 75 -7.83 -6.26 -7.27
N LEU A 76 -7.79 -4.96 -7.20
CA LEU A 76 -8.99 -4.14 -7.04
C LEU A 76 -9.15 -3.19 -8.20
N LYS A 77 -10.39 -2.89 -8.56
CA LYS A 77 -10.63 -1.88 -9.59
C LYS A 77 -10.43 -0.51 -8.99
N PRO A 78 -9.83 0.43 -9.71
CA PRO A 78 -9.66 1.77 -9.19
C PRO A 78 -10.97 2.40 -8.70
N SER A 79 -12.09 2.09 -9.38
CA SER A 79 -13.38 2.67 -9.00
C SER A 79 -13.87 2.21 -7.64
N ASP A 80 -13.35 1.09 -7.12
CA ASP A 80 -13.79 0.58 -5.83
C ASP A 80 -12.99 1.19 -4.67
N ILE A 81 -11.91 1.86 -4.98
CA ILE A 81 -10.97 2.32 -3.96
C ILE A 81 -11.56 3.36 -2.99
N PRO A 82 -12.28 4.38 -3.46
CA PRO A 82 -12.78 5.36 -2.49
C PRO A 82 -13.63 4.75 -1.39
N SER A 83 -14.53 3.84 -1.75
CA SER A 83 -15.38 3.20 -0.75
C SER A 83 -14.57 2.29 0.17
N LEU A 84 -13.65 1.54 -0.42
CA LEU A 84 -12.83 0.63 0.36
C LEU A 84 -11.90 1.39 1.31
N ALA A 85 -11.27 2.44 0.82
CA ALA A 85 -10.37 3.22 1.64
C ALA A 85 -11.11 3.86 2.81
N GLY A 86 -12.31 4.37 2.54
CA GLY A 86 -13.14 4.94 3.59
C GLY A 86 -13.51 3.90 4.65
N ALA A 87 -13.92 2.72 4.20
CA ALA A 87 -14.28 1.65 5.13
C ALA A 87 -13.08 1.21 5.97
N MET A 88 -11.92 1.13 5.36
CA MET A 88 -10.71 0.73 6.09
C MET A 88 -10.32 1.79 7.10
N SER A 89 -10.45 3.06 6.76
CA SER A 89 -10.18 4.13 7.70
C SER A 89 -11.15 4.09 8.86
N ASP A 90 -12.42 3.86 8.58
CA ASP A 90 -13.43 3.78 9.64
C ASP A 90 -13.17 2.59 10.56
N ALA A 91 -12.80 1.46 9.98
CA ALA A 91 -12.51 0.28 10.78
C ALA A 91 -11.30 0.52 11.68
N ALA A 92 -10.29 1.19 11.15
CA ALA A 92 -9.11 1.48 11.94
C ALA A 92 -9.45 2.42 13.10
N ALA A 93 -10.28 3.42 12.85
CA ALA A 93 -10.69 4.35 13.90
C ALA A 93 -11.54 3.64 14.96
N ALA A 94 -12.36 2.69 14.54
CA ALA A 94 -13.21 1.96 15.47
C ALA A 94 -12.41 1.07 16.40
N ASN A 95 -11.19 0.73 16.02
CA ASN A 95 -10.35 -0.11 16.86
C ASN A 95 -9.53 0.72 17.85
N ASP A 96 -10.03 1.86 18.25
CA ASP A 96 -9.32 2.73 19.17
C ASP A 96 -9.07 1.98 20.48
N PRO A 97 -7.82 1.85 20.91
CA PRO A 97 -7.50 1.13 22.13
C PRO A 97 -8.09 1.78 23.37
N LYS A 98 -8.60 2.97 23.27
CA LYS A 98 -9.23 3.60 24.40
C LYS A 98 -10.67 3.15 24.58
N GLY A 99 -11.07 2.16 23.83
CA GLY A 99 -12.35 1.56 24.10
C GLY A 99 -13.54 2.27 23.52
N VAL A 100 -13.34 2.91 22.43
CA VAL A 100 -14.41 3.61 21.79
C VAL A 100 -15.46 2.67 21.23
N ILE A 101 -15.10 1.48 20.92
CA ILE A 101 -16.05 0.55 20.40
C ILE A 101 -16.77 -0.17 21.48
#